data_84a72275055c08783d51f0a0ddb4409a
#
_entry.id   84a72275055c08783d51f0a0ddb4409a
#
_cell.length_a   1.000
_cell.length_b   1.000
_cell.length_c   1.000
_cell.angle_alpha   90.00
_cell.angle_beta   90.00
_cell.angle_gamma   90.00
#
_symmetry.space_group_name_H-M   'P 1'
#
loop_
_entity.id
_entity.type
_entity.pdbx_description
1 polymer ?
#
loop_
_entity_poly.entity_id
_entity_poly.type
_entity_poly.pdbx_seq_one_letter_code
_entity_poly.pdbx_strand_id
1 'polypeptide(L)'
;LLEREKNIGRPVRVGLVGAGQMGTGLAAQIGKIKGMELVACADIDKTRAENALTLSGINSIGYDRDANSSIEKGNGGVVSDVKALAELSIDIVYEATGVPWVGAEVAYSCLLAEKHVLMLNVETDITIGLYLAELSNEKNVVYSVANGDEPVVCKELYDFSIDTGFEVVCVGKGKNNPL
;
A
#
# COMPACT_ATOMS: atom_id res chain seq x y z
N LEU A 1 -13.54 -9.16 2.68
CA LEU A 1 -13.80 -7.88 2.02
C LEU A 1 -15.29 -7.68 1.75
N LEU A 2 -15.95 -8.56 1.00
CA LEU A 2 -17.38 -8.42 0.66
C LEU A 2 -18.32 -8.40 1.87
N GLU A 3 -18.02 -9.13 2.93
CA GLU A 3 -18.79 -9.08 4.18
C GLU A 3 -18.59 -7.72 4.89
N ARG A 4 -17.35 -7.23 4.92
CA ARG A 4 -17.06 -5.89 5.45
C ARG A 4 -17.75 -4.79 4.65
N GLU A 5 -17.74 -4.89 3.32
CA GLU A 5 -18.45 -3.95 2.43
C GLU A 5 -19.96 -3.90 2.77
N LYS A 6 -20.58 -5.06 2.98
CA LYS A 6 -22.00 -5.12 3.41
C LYS A 6 -22.24 -4.45 4.76
N ASN A 7 -21.32 -4.62 5.71
CA ASN A 7 -21.47 -4.09 7.06
C ASN A 7 -21.25 -2.57 7.12
N ILE A 8 -20.32 -2.03 6.34
CA ILE A 8 -20.00 -0.59 6.32
C ILE A 8 -20.68 0.18 5.18
N GLY A 9 -21.37 -0.51 4.27
CA GLY A 9 -22.11 0.09 3.15
C GLY A 9 -21.26 0.64 2.00
N ARG A 10 -19.94 0.33 1.98
CA ARG A 10 -19.00 0.74 0.92
C ARG A 10 -17.78 -0.17 0.85
N PRO A 11 -17.06 -0.21 -0.29
CA PRO A 11 -15.76 -0.87 -0.37
C PRO A 11 -14.73 -0.31 0.62
N VAL A 12 -13.71 -1.10 0.92
CA VAL A 12 -12.52 -0.62 1.64
C VAL A 12 -11.79 0.39 0.76
N ARG A 13 -11.65 1.61 1.25
CA ARG A 13 -10.97 2.70 0.55
C ARG A 13 -9.48 2.66 0.77
N VAL A 14 -8.74 2.59 -0.31
CA VAL A 14 -7.28 2.48 -0.33
C VAL A 14 -6.65 3.78 -0.77
N GLY A 15 -5.61 4.21 -0.05
CA GLY A 15 -4.65 5.20 -0.48
C GLY A 15 -3.34 4.53 -0.91
N LEU A 16 -2.70 5.04 -1.95
CA LEU A 16 -1.39 4.59 -2.43
C LEU A 16 -0.38 5.73 -2.36
N VAL A 17 0.79 5.47 -1.83
CA VAL A 17 1.94 6.38 -1.88
C VAL A 17 3.06 5.73 -2.69
N GLY A 18 3.46 6.42 -3.76
CA GLY A 18 4.42 5.90 -4.73
C GLY A 18 3.75 5.10 -5.86
N ALA A 19 3.55 5.76 -6.99
CA ALA A 19 3.02 5.18 -8.23
C ALA A 19 4.14 4.79 -9.21
N GLY A 20 5.25 4.24 -8.68
CA GLY A 20 6.31 3.61 -9.46
C GLY A 20 5.88 2.27 -10.05
N GLN A 21 6.84 1.45 -10.44
CA GLN A 21 6.56 0.14 -11.05
C GLN A 21 5.69 -0.76 -10.15
N MET A 22 6.03 -0.87 -8.86
CA MET A 22 5.28 -1.70 -7.91
C MET A 22 3.91 -1.09 -7.60
N GLY A 23 3.86 0.21 -7.29
CA GLY A 23 2.61 0.90 -6.96
C GLY A 23 1.61 0.89 -8.12
N THR A 24 2.06 1.08 -9.36
CA THR A 24 1.21 0.99 -10.55
C THR A 24 0.64 -0.42 -10.74
N GLY A 25 1.48 -1.45 -10.53
CA GLY A 25 1.02 -2.84 -10.57
C GLY A 25 -0.03 -3.14 -9.51
N LEU A 26 0.18 -2.64 -8.29
CA LEU A 26 -0.78 -2.77 -7.19
C LEU A 26 -2.10 -2.05 -7.49
N ALA A 27 -2.05 -0.82 -8.01
CA ALA A 27 -3.23 -0.06 -8.42
C ALA A 27 -4.11 -0.85 -9.40
N ALA A 28 -3.49 -1.43 -10.43
CA ALA A 28 -4.18 -2.26 -11.42
C ALA A 28 -4.78 -3.55 -10.81
N GLN A 29 -4.19 -4.11 -9.76
CA GLN A 29 -4.75 -5.27 -9.05
C GLN A 29 -5.90 -4.88 -8.12
N ILE A 30 -5.77 -3.78 -7.37
CA ILE A 30 -6.83 -3.29 -6.48
C ILE A 30 -8.11 -3.04 -7.27
N GLY A 31 -8.02 -2.46 -8.47
CA GLY A 31 -9.18 -2.23 -9.34
C GLY A 31 -9.93 -3.51 -9.79
N LYS A 32 -9.34 -4.70 -9.60
CA LYS A 32 -9.96 -6.00 -9.90
C LYS A 32 -10.52 -6.69 -8.65
N ILE A 33 -10.19 -6.23 -7.46
CA ILE A 33 -10.57 -6.87 -6.19
C ILE A 33 -11.93 -6.32 -5.75
N LYS A 34 -12.94 -7.19 -5.72
CA LYS A 34 -14.27 -6.83 -5.21
C LYS A 34 -14.22 -6.51 -3.71
N GLY A 35 -14.87 -5.41 -3.33
CA GLY A 35 -14.91 -4.94 -1.95
C GLY A 35 -13.72 -4.06 -1.53
N MET A 36 -12.88 -3.66 -2.49
CA MET A 36 -11.76 -2.74 -2.30
C MET A 36 -11.70 -1.75 -3.47
N GLU A 37 -11.30 -0.51 -3.21
CA GLU A 37 -11.24 0.56 -4.20
C GLU A 37 -10.03 1.46 -3.91
N LEU A 38 -9.20 1.72 -4.93
CA LEU A 38 -8.13 2.70 -4.84
C LEU A 38 -8.74 4.09 -5.07
N VAL A 39 -8.86 4.88 -4.01
CA VAL A 39 -9.52 6.19 -4.07
C VAL A 39 -8.55 7.36 -3.94
N ALA A 40 -7.34 7.13 -3.48
CA ALA A 40 -6.34 8.19 -3.32
C ALA A 40 -4.96 7.74 -3.78
N CYS A 41 -4.19 8.67 -4.36
CA CYS A 41 -2.79 8.44 -4.70
C CYS A 41 -1.94 9.68 -4.44
N ALA A 42 -0.73 9.45 -3.92
CA ALA A 42 0.32 10.45 -3.77
C ALA A 42 1.60 9.99 -4.47
N ASP A 43 2.16 10.83 -5.31
CA ASP A 43 3.45 10.64 -5.96
C ASP A 43 4.08 12.02 -6.23
N ILE A 44 5.42 12.08 -6.29
CA ILE A 44 6.16 13.29 -6.70
C ILE A 44 5.83 13.68 -8.13
N ASP A 45 5.48 12.70 -8.96
CA ASP A 45 4.99 12.89 -10.32
C ASP A 45 3.47 12.72 -10.34
N LYS A 46 2.77 13.83 -10.41
CA LYS A 46 1.31 13.90 -10.44
C LYS A 46 0.70 13.04 -11.53
N THR A 47 1.33 12.97 -12.71
CA THR A 47 0.86 12.16 -13.84
C THR A 47 0.89 10.68 -13.51
N ARG A 48 1.87 10.21 -12.74
CA ARG A 48 1.92 8.82 -12.27
C ARG A 48 0.79 8.52 -11.30
N ALA A 49 0.51 9.44 -10.38
CA ALA A 49 -0.62 9.28 -9.45
C ALA A 49 -1.97 9.22 -10.17
N GLU A 50 -2.19 10.08 -11.16
CA GLU A 50 -3.39 10.07 -12.02
C GLU A 50 -3.51 8.76 -12.80
N ASN A 51 -2.43 8.29 -13.40
CA ASN A 51 -2.39 7.03 -14.13
C ASN A 51 -2.71 5.82 -13.22
N ALA A 52 -2.21 5.81 -11.99
CA ALA A 52 -2.51 4.74 -11.04
C ALA A 52 -4.02 4.68 -10.72
N LEU A 53 -4.64 5.83 -10.46
CA LEU A 53 -6.10 5.90 -10.26
C LEU A 53 -6.87 5.46 -11.50
N THR A 54 -6.47 5.90 -12.67
CA THR A 54 -7.11 5.51 -13.95
C THR A 54 -7.01 3.99 -14.18
N LEU A 55 -5.86 3.39 -13.91
CA LEU A 55 -5.65 1.94 -14.02
C LEU A 55 -6.50 1.14 -13.03
N SER A 56 -6.84 1.72 -11.89
CA SER A 56 -7.76 1.10 -10.92
C SER A 56 -9.24 1.27 -11.27
N GLY A 57 -9.56 2.05 -12.32
CA GLY A 57 -10.92 2.29 -12.78
C GLY A 57 -11.50 3.65 -12.42
N ILE A 58 -10.75 4.51 -11.75
CA ILE A 58 -11.17 5.88 -11.39
C ILE A 58 -10.86 6.83 -12.53
N ASN A 59 -11.87 7.54 -13.04
CA ASN A 59 -11.73 8.44 -14.18
C ASN A 59 -11.96 9.93 -13.85
N SER A 60 -12.48 10.25 -12.67
CA SER A 60 -12.67 11.62 -12.20
C SER A 60 -11.84 11.84 -10.94
N ILE A 61 -11.02 12.89 -10.92
CA ILE A 61 -10.00 13.11 -9.90
C ILE A 61 -10.09 14.54 -9.37
N GLY A 62 -10.16 14.67 -8.06
CA GLY A 62 -9.93 15.92 -7.35
C GLY A 62 -8.49 16.03 -6.85
N TYR A 63 -8.01 17.22 -6.63
CA TYR A 63 -6.61 17.46 -6.31
C TYR A 63 -6.46 18.21 -4.98
N ASP A 64 -5.43 17.85 -4.22
CA ASP A 64 -5.02 18.50 -3.00
C ASP A 64 -6.22 18.85 -2.07
N ARG A 65 -6.61 20.11 -1.93
CA ARG A 65 -7.71 20.53 -1.07
C ARG A 65 -9.08 19.95 -1.44
N ASP A 66 -9.28 19.65 -2.73
CA ASP A 66 -10.52 19.09 -3.24
C ASP A 66 -10.51 17.55 -3.26
N ALA A 67 -9.37 16.91 -2.98
CA ALA A 67 -9.19 15.47 -3.05
C ALA A 67 -10.20 14.74 -2.15
N ASN A 68 -10.35 15.14 -0.88
CA ASN A 68 -11.28 14.48 0.03
C ASN A 68 -12.74 14.61 -0.41
N SER A 69 -13.15 15.82 -0.81
CA SER A 69 -14.51 16.05 -1.34
C SER A 69 -14.77 15.25 -2.62
N SER A 70 -13.76 15.03 -3.45
CA SER A 70 -13.85 14.18 -4.64
C SER A 70 -14.06 12.71 -4.26
N ILE A 71 -13.28 12.19 -3.30
CA ILE A 71 -13.41 10.82 -2.79
C ILE A 71 -14.81 10.56 -2.21
N GLU A 72 -15.34 11.49 -1.43
CA GLU A 72 -16.69 11.36 -0.84
C GLU A 72 -17.81 11.31 -1.88
N LYS A 73 -17.57 11.89 -3.05
CA LYS A 73 -18.49 11.82 -4.21
C LYS A 73 -18.30 10.57 -5.08
N GLY A 74 -17.42 9.64 -4.68
CA GLY A 74 -17.13 8.41 -5.43
C GLY A 74 -16.12 8.58 -6.56
N ASN A 75 -15.30 9.64 -6.50
CA ASN A 75 -14.20 9.89 -7.43
C ASN A 75 -12.85 9.63 -6.78
N GLY A 76 -11.75 9.87 -7.48
CA GLY A 76 -10.39 9.79 -6.95
C GLY A 76 -9.88 11.09 -6.36
N GLY A 77 -8.82 10.99 -5.55
CA GLY A 77 -8.06 12.11 -5.03
C GLY A 77 -6.57 11.95 -5.27
N VAL A 78 -5.91 12.98 -5.79
CA VAL A 78 -4.45 13.08 -5.89
C VAL A 78 -3.97 14.18 -4.95
N VAL A 79 -3.00 13.85 -4.10
CA VAL A 79 -2.38 14.80 -3.19
C VAL A 79 -0.87 14.87 -3.44
N SER A 80 -0.33 16.08 -3.33
CA SER A 80 1.10 16.34 -3.52
C SER A 80 1.90 16.13 -2.25
N ASP A 81 1.25 16.26 -1.08
CA ASP A 81 1.85 16.06 0.22
C ASP A 81 1.39 14.71 0.81
N VAL A 82 2.34 13.85 1.15
CA VAL A 82 2.06 12.56 1.74
C VAL A 82 1.34 12.65 3.09
N LYS A 83 1.54 13.73 3.85
CA LYS A 83 0.81 13.99 5.10
C LYS A 83 -0.66 14.27 4.86
N ALA A 84 -0.98 14.97 3.76
CA ALA A 84 -2.36 15.24 3.39
C ALA A 84 -3.15 13.95 3.11
N LEU A 85 -2.46 12.87 2.71
CA LEU A 85 -3.09 11.56 2.50
C LEU A 85 -3.71 11.01 3.79
N ALA A 86 -3.08 11.24 4.95
CA ALA A 86 -3.59 10.79 6.24
C ALA A 86 -4.92 11.45 6.64
N GLU A 87 -5.23 12.62 6.09
CA GLU A 87 -6.46 13.39 6.36
C GLU A 87 -7.63 12.96 5.45
N LEU A 88 -7.37 12.16 4.41
CA LEU A 88 -8.40 11.73 3.46
C LEU A 88 -9.32 10.65 4.05
N SER A 89 -10.51 10.53 3.46
CA SER A 89 -11.51 9.50 3.77
C SER A 89 -11.09 8.12 3.22
N ILE A 90 -9.96 7.60 3.69
CA ILE A 90 -9.38 6.29 3.35
C ILE A 90 -9.30 5.41 4.58
N ASP A 91 -9.29 4.09 4.40
CA ASP A 91 -9.21 3.10 5.48
C ASP A 91 -7.80 2.55 5.63
N ILE A 92 -7.10 2.34 4.52
CA ILE A 92 -5.79 1.71 4.47
C ILE A 92 -4.86 2.42 3.50
N VAL A 93 -3.59 2.48 3.82
CA VAL A 93 -2.54 3.05 2.98
C VAL A 93 -1.54 1.98 2.59
N TYR A 94 -1.23 1.89 1.30
CA TYR A 94 -0.09 1.16 0.77
C TYR A 94 1.07 2.13 0.52
N GLU A 95 2.19 1.88 1.16
CA GLU A 95 3.41 2.64 0.96
C GLU A 95 4.35 1.86 0.03
N ALA A 96 4.66 2.43 -1.12
CA ALA A 96 5.42 1.78 -2.21
C ALA A 96 6.50 2.70 -2.82
N THR A 97 7.01 3.67 -2.06
CA THR A 97 8.00 4.63 -2.59
C THR A 97 9.41 4.04 -2.68
N GLY A 98 9.75 3.08 -1.82
CA GLY A 98 11.12 2.56 -1.69
C GLY A 98 12.11 3.58 -1.12
N VAL A 99 11.62 4.71 -0.56
CA VAL A 99 12.45 5.77 0.05
C VAL A 99 12.24 5.74 1.55
N PRO A 100 13.25 5.33 2.37
CA PRO A 100 13.06 5.01 3.78
C PRO A 100 12.45 6.14 4.62
N TRP A 101 12.90 7.37 4.45
CA TRP A 101 12.38 8.51 5.24
C TRP A 101 10.95 8.90 4.82
N VAL A 102 10.59 8.76 3.54
CA VAL A 102 9.21 8.99 3.06
C VAL A 102 8.29 7.93 3.64
N GLY A 103 8.69 6.65 3.57
CA GLY A 103 7.94 5.55 4.16
C GLY A 103 7.71 5.73 5.65
N ALA A 104 8.74 6.21 6.38
CA ALA A 104 8.64 6.52 7.81
C ALA A 104 7.61 7.63 8.08
N GLU A 105 7.65 8.71 7.32
CA GLU A 105 6.73 9.84 7.45
C GLU A 105 5.29 9.46 7.13
N VAL A 106 5.08 8.70 6.04
CA VAL A 106 3.77 8.18 5.63
C VAL A 106 3.19 7.27 6.70
N ALA A 107 3.96 6.23 7.11
CA ALA A 107 3.48 5.26 8.07
C ALA A 107 3.13 5.93 9.40
N TYR A 108 4.02 6.78 9.92
CA TYR A 108 3.80 7.49 11.17
C TYR A 108 2.54 8.36 11.12
N SER A 109 2.40 9.20 10.08
CA SER A 109 1.25 10.11 9.95
C SER A 109 -0.07 9.34 9.79
N CYS A 110 -0.08 8.26 9.00
CA CYS A 110 -1.26 7.46 8.76
C CYS A 110 -1.67 6.66 10.00
N LEU A 111 -0.72 6.08 10.75
CA LEU A 111 -1.02 5.37 11.99
C LEU A 111 -1.57 6.33 13.06
N LEU A 112 -1.01 7.54 13.18
CA LEU A 112 -1.55 8.58 14.08
C LEU A 112 -2.99 8.97 13.72
N ALA A 113 -3.31 9.00 12.44
CA ALA A 113 -4.66 9.26 11.91
C ALA A 113 -5.56 8.00 11.88
N GLU A 114 -5.15 6.94 12.61
CA GLU A 114 -5.91 5.69 12.77
C GLU A 114 -6.21 4.98 11.42
N LYS A 115 -5.29 5.10 10.45
CA LYS A 115 -5.33 4.37 9.19
C LYS A 115 -4.51 3.08 9.30
N HIS A 116 -4.98 2.00 8.67
CA HIS A 116 -4.15 0.81 8.49
C HIS A 116 -3.02 1.11 7.50
N VAL A 117 -1.84 0.53 7.72
CA VAL A 117 -0.67 0.73 6.84
C VAL A 117 -0.13 -0.61 6.38
N LEU A 118 0.02 -0.77 5.06
CA LEU A 118 0.74 -1.87 4.43
C LEU A 118 1.99 -1.33 3.75
N MET A 119 3.14 -1.80 4.24
CA MET A 119 4.45 -1.35 3.85
C MET A 119 5.05 -2.27 2.76
N LEU A 120 5.27 -1.73 1.55
CA LEU A 120 6.09 -2.40 0.54
C LEU A 120 7.56 -1.95 0.62
N ASN A 121 7.82 -0.93 1.42
CA ASN A 121 9.15 -0.34 1.63
C ASN A 121 9.83 -1.06 2.80
N VAL A 122 10.51 -2.14 2.49
CA VAL A 122 11.20 -2.99 3.46
C VAL A 122 12.32 -2.23 4.18
N GLU A 123 12.94 -1.26 3.50
CA GLU A 123 14.01 -0.43 4.06
C GLU A 123 13.52 0.43 5.23
N THR A 124 12.29 0.94 5.15
CA THR A 124 11.65 1.62 6.29
C THR A 124 11.39 0.67 7.44
N ASP A 125 10.85 -0.51 7.14
CA ASP A 125 10.49 -1.50 8.16
C ASP A 125 11.72 -1.99 8.93
N ILE A 126 12.80 -2.31 8.24
CA ILE A 126 14.07 -2.70 8.88
C ILE A 126 14.59 -1.62 9.85
N THR A 127 14.34 -0.35 9.53
CA THR A 127 14.88 0.78 10.29
C THR A 127 14.04 1.10 11.52
N ILE A 128 12.72 1.24 11.37
CA ILE A 128 11.81 1.69 12.43
C ILE A 128 10.54 0.86 12.58
N GLY A 129 10.48 -0.32 11.94
CA GLY A 129 9.27 -1.16 11.91
C GLY A 129 8.77 -1.56 13.29
N LEU A 130 9.66 -1.85 14.23
CA LEU A 130 9.28 -2.16 15.61
C LEU A 130 8.51 -0.99 16.27
N TYR A 131 8.98 0.23 16.08
CA TYR A 131 8.30 1.43 16.60
C TYR A 131 6.93 1.62 15.94
N LEU A 132 6.85 1.43 14.61
CA LEU A 132 5.58 1.53 13.88
C LEU A 132 4.58 0.45 14.30
N ALA A 133 5.07 -0.75 14.59
CA ALA A 133 4.24 -1.84 15.11
C ALA A 133 3.70 -1.53 16.52
N GLU A 134 4.51 -0.97 17.42
CA GLU A 134 4.06 -0.51 18.73
C GLU A 134 2.99 0.59 18.59
N LEU A 135 3.25 1.61 17.77
CA LEU A 135 2.31 2.69 17.51
C LEU A 135 0.98 2.18 16.93
N SER A 136 1.04 1.20 16.03
CA SER A 136 -0.17 0.59 15.44
C SER A 136 -1.03 -0.13 16.50
N ASN A 137 -0.39 -0.81 17.44
CA ASN A 137 -1.06 -1.45 18.57
C ASN A 137 -1.73 -0.41 19.49
N GLU A 138 -1.02 0.69 19.80
CA GLU A 138 -1.57 1.79 20.60
C GLU A 138 -2.79 2.44 19.94
N LYS A 139 -2.77 2.56 18.60
CA LYS A 139 -3.85 3.13 17.80
C LYS A 139 -4.93 2.12 17.40
N ASN A 140 -4.76 0.85 17.76
CA ASN A 140 -5.68 -0.24 17.41
C ASN A 140 -5.92 -0.36 15.88
N VAL A 141 -4.86 -0.19 15.11
CA VAL A 141 -4.83 -0.35 13.65
C VAL A 141 -3.79 -1.39 13.23
N VAL A 142 -3.81 -1.80 11.98
CA VAL A 142 -2.87 -2.77 11.44
C VAL A 142 -1.69 -2.05 10.80
N TYR A 143 -0.49 -2.46 11.21
CA TYR A 143 0.75 -2.22 10.47
C TYR A 143 1.30 -3.57 10.02
N SER A 144 1.60 -3.73 8.74
CA SER A 144 2.14 -4.97 8.20
C SER A 144 3.05 -4.70 7.02
N VAL A 145 4.11 -5.50 6.88
CA VAL A 145 4.92 -5.54 5.66
C VAL A 145 4.23 -6.44 4.64
N ALA A 146 4.21 -6.02 3.39
CA ALA A 146 3.66 -6.84 2.31
C ALA A 146 4.51 -8.09 2.11
N ASN A 147 3.85 -9.25 2.04
CA ASN A 147 4.50 -10.50 1.69
C ASN A 147 4.92 -10.49 0.21
N GLY A 148 6.04 -11.10 -0.09
CA GLY A 148 6.52 -11.28 -1.46
C GLY A 148 8.00 -10.96 -1.65
N ASP A 149 8.70 -10.51 -0.61
CA ASP A 149 10.14 -10.26 -0.67
C ASP A 149 10.95 -11.44 -0.10
N GLU A 150 12.21 -11.53 -0.46
CA GLU A 150 13.17 -12.48 0.13
C GLU A 150 13.67 -11.95 1.50
N PRO A 151 14.05 -12.79 2.44
CA PRO A 151 14.15 -14.27 2.34
C PRO A 151 12.85 -15.03 2.59
N VAL A 152 11.74 -14.35 2.91
CA VAL A 152 10.47 -14.97 3.33
C VAL A 152 9.92 -15.90 2.26
N VAL A 153 9.80 -15.42 1.01
CA VAL A 153 9.28 -16.25 -0.11
C VAL A 153 10.19 -17.44 -0.39
N CYS A 154 11.51 -17.26 -0.28
CA CYS A 154 12.44 -18.38 -0.42
C CYS A 154 12.23 -19.43 0.68
N LYS A 155 11.96 -19.00 1.91
CA LYS A 155 11.67 -19.90 3.03
C LYS A 155 10.35 -20.63 2.83
N GLU A 156 9.29 -19.97 2.41
CA GLU A 156 7.99 -20.56 2.12
C GLU A 156 8.09 -21.64 1.01
N LEU A 157 8.80 -21.34 -0.08
CA LEU A 157 9.03 -22.31 -1.16
C LEU A 157 9.90 -23.48 -0.70
N TYR A 158 10.89 -23.24 0.13
CA TYR A 158 11.72 -24.29 0.73
C TYR A 158 10.86 -25.25 1.58
N ASP A 159 10.08 -24.71 2.51
CA ASP A 159 9.23 -25.50 3.41
C ASP A 159 8.20 -26.30 2.61
N PHE A 160 7.53 -25.67 1.65
CA PHE A 160 6.59 -26.37 0.76
C PHE A 160 7.27 -27.54 0.02
N SER A 161 8.50 -27.35 -0.48
CA SER A 161 9.23 -28.39 -1.20
C SER A 161 9.59 -29.58 -0.29
N ILE A 162 10.09 -29.28 0.93
CA ILE A 162 10.43 -30.33 1.91
C ILE A 162 9.17 -31.08 2.36
N ASP A 163 8.10 -30.36 2.68
CA ASP A 163 6.84 -30.95 3.16
C ASP A 163 6.16 -31.84 2.11
N THR A 164 6.41 -31.55 0.83
CA THR A 164 5.91 -32.36 -0.29
C THR A 164 6.87 -33.47 -0.74
N GLY A 165 8.00 -33.63 -0.05
CA GLY A 165 8.95 -34.75 -0.23
C GLY A 165 10.02 -34.49 -1.30
N PHE A 166 10.23 -33.24 -1.72
CA PHE A 166 11.33 -32.88 -2.62
C PHE A 166 12.61 -32.61 -1.85
N GLU A 167 13.75 -32.98 -2.43
CA GLU A 167 15.07 -32.57 -1.97
C GLU A 167 15.42 -31.21 -2.58
N VAL A 168 15.64 -30.20 -1.73
CA VAL A 168 16.05 -28.86 -2.18
C VAL A 168 17.55 -28.81 -2.32
N VAL A 169 18.06 -28.74 -3.54
CA VAL A 169 19.50 -28.72 -3.84
C VAL A 169 20.06 -27.31 -3.99
N CYS A 170 19.20 -26.30 -4.23
CA CYS A 170 19.61 -24.91 -4.37
C CYS A 170 18.44 -23.96 -4.09
N VAL A 171 18.72 -22.85 -3.43
CA VAL A 171 17.79 -21.74 -3.25
C VAL A 171 18.44 -20.49 -3.81
N GLY A 172 17.73 -19.75 -4.66
CA GLY A 172 18.26 -18.54 -5.26
C GLY A 172 17.16 -17.59 -5.73
N LYS A 173 17.51 -16.31 -5.81
CA LYS A 173 16.67 -15.26 -6.39
C LYS A 173 17.44 -14.52 -7.48
N GLY A 174 16.84 -14.39 -8.64
CA GLY A 174 17.32 -13.46 -9.67
C GLY A 174 16.89 -12.04 -9.34
N LYS A 175 17.84 -11.10 -9.33
CA LYS A 175 17.56 -9.66 -9.17
C LYS A 175 18.23 -8.90 -10.30
N ASN A 176 17.45 -8.07 -10.99
CA ASN A 176 17.98 -7.19 -12.03
C ASN A 176 18.50 -5.91 -11.36
N ASN A 177 19.73 -5.96 -10.85
CA ASN A 177 20.39 -4.79 -10.32
C ASN A 177 21.05 -4.02 -11.47
N PRO A 178 20.86 -2.70 -11.60
CA PRO A 178 21.69 -1.89 -12.46
C PRO A 178 23.15 -1.98 -11.96
N LEU A 179 24.08 -2.14 -12.90
CA LEU A 179 25.53 -2.13 -12.64
C LEU A 179 26.00 -0.73 -12.31
#